data_2fee4ff35e81fff39ce009d738cdbd66
#
_entry.id   2fee4ff35e81fff39ce009d738cdbd66
#
_cell.length_a   1.000
_cell.length_b   1.000
_cell.length_c   1.000
_cell.angle_alpha   90.00
_cell.angle_beta   90.00
_cell.angle_gamma   90.00
#
_symmetry.space_group_name_H-M   'P 1'
#
loop_
_entity.id
_entity.type
_entity.pdbx_description
1 polymer ?
#
loop_
_entity_poly.entity_id
_entity_poly.type
_entity_poly.pdbx_seq_one_letter_code
_entity_poly.pdbx_strand_id
1 'polypeptide(L)'
;VMQGAVVNTNTWIGRAVLVNSGAIVDHNSVVCAGANVGLGSVVKSDCTIESGCKVEAGEVIFSTRRKIEGVDSRSLEDAVYAFGFGQQCSYVKPFGEGHINETYAVYMPGADGKDTPLYVLQRININVFKNPDQVMANIFGVTEYLRSMIREEGGDLDREALSYIKTKSGESYFEDADGQPWRCLHYVPDSVCYQMVERPEQFYQSALSFGHFLKQLGDYPAESLY
;
A
#
# COMPACT_ATOMS: atom_id res chain seq x y z
N VAL A 1 -11.89 17.14 -25.13
CA VAL A 1 -10.52 17.70 -25.06
C VAL A 1 -10.62 19.20 -24.94
N MET A 2 -10.01 19.77 -23.93
CA MET A 2 -10.06 21.22 -23.61
C MET A 2 -8.94 21.99 -24.31
N GLN A 3 -8.99 23.30 -24.26
CA GLN A 3 -8.03 24.20 -24.91
C GLN A 3 -6.59 23.93 -24.46
N GLY A 4 -5.67 23.86 -25.41
CA GLY A 4 -4.25 23.65 -25.14
C GLY A 4 -3.85 22.25 -24.73
N ALA A 5 -4.80 21.32 -24.65
CA ALA A 5 -4.46 19.91 -24.44
C ALA A 5 -3.88 19.29 -25.73
N VAL A 6 -2.91 18.40 -25.56
CA VAL A 6 -2.24 17.69 -26.66
C VAL A 6 -2.56 16.21 -26.56
N VAL A 7 -3.03 15.62 -27.64
CA VAL A 7 -3.25 14.18 -27.77
C VAL A 7 -2.40 13.71 -28.95
N ASN A 8 -1.39 12.90 -28.68
CA ASN A 8 -0.44 12.47 -29.68
C ASN A 8 -0.90 11.28 -30.50
N THR A 9 -0.10 10.90 -31.47
CA THR A 9 -0.39 9.88 -32.49
C THR A 9 -0.75 8.53 -31.86
N ASN A 10 -1.67 7.82 -32.51
CA ASN A 10 -2.12 6.47 -32.11
C ASN A 10 -2.69 6.38 -30.69
N THR A 11 -3.24 7.50 -30.18
CA THR A 11 -3.92 7.55 -28.88
C THR A 11 -5.41 7.37 -29.06
N TRP A 12 -6.00 6.46 -28.26
CA TRP A 12 -7.45 6.26 -28.24
C TRP A 12 -8.10 6.98 -27.06
N ILE A 13 -9.13 7.77 -27.34
CA ILE A 13 -9.89 8.50 -26.33
C ILE A 13 -11.33 7.98 -26.32
N GLY A 14 -11.75 7.40 -25.20
CA GLY A 14 -13.08 6.83 -25.00
C GLY A 14 -14.19 7.87 -24.90
N ARG A 15 -15.44 7.37 -24.79
CA ARG A 15 -16.61 8.23 -24.60
C ARG A 15 -16.60 8.92 -23.25
N ALA A 16 -17.09 10.18 -23.20
CA ALA A 16 -17.19 10.98 -21.99
C ALA A 16 -15.85 11.21 -21.26
N VAL A 17 -14.72 11.07 -21.94
CA VAL A 17 -13.40 11.43 -21.40
C VAL A 17 -13.24 12.94 -21.38
N LEU A 18 -12.75 13.47 -20.26
CA LEU A 18 -12.34 14.85 -20.13
C LEU A 18 -10.81 14.93 -20.13
N VAL A 19 -10.23 15.52 -21.18
CA VAL A 19 -8.82 15.90 -21.21
C VAL A 19 -8.75 17.41 -20.98
N ASN A 20 -8.31 17.81 -19.78
CA ASN A 20 -8.31 19.21 -19.35
C ASN A 20 -7.24 20.07 -20.04
N SER A 21 -7.35 21.38 -19.84
CA SER A 21 -6.48 22.35 -20.48
C SER A 21 -5.00 22.09 -20.17
N GLY A 22 -4.15 22.13 -21.20
CA GLY A 22 -2.71 21.92 -21.07
C GLY A 22 -2.29 20.48 -20.75
N ALA A 23 -3.22 19.54 -20.60
CA ALA A 23 -2.87 18.14 -20.41
C ALA A 23 -2.26 17.53 -21.69
N ILE A 24 -1.33 16.60 -21.52
CA ILE A 24 -0.68 15.88 -22.61
C ILE A 24 -0.98 14.39 -22.47
N VAL A 25 -1.53 13.79 -23.51
CA VAL A 25 -1.65 12.33 -23.64
C VAL A 25 -0.73 11.89 -24.77
N ASP A 26 0.35 11.22 -24.39
CA ASP A 26 1.40 10.86 -25.34
C ASP A 26 1.01 9.62 -26.18
N HIS A 27 1.83 9.31 -27.19
CA HIS A 27 1.52 8.33 -28.24
C HIS A 27 1.25 6.91 -27.69
N ASN A 28 0.51 6.13 -28.48
CA ASN A 28 0.13 4.74 -28.20
C ASN A 28 -0.66 4.57 -26.89
N SER A 29 -1.23 5.62 -26.33
CA SER A 29 -1.94 5.56 -25.06
C SER A 29 -3.44 5.37 -25.25
N VAL A 30 -4.10 4.81 -24.25
CA VAL A 30 -5.53 4.56 -24.22
C VAL A 30 -6.14 5.27 -23.02
N VAL A 31 -7.12 6.14 -23.25
CA VAL A 31 -7.90 6.76 -22.18
C VAL A 31 -9.33 6.27 -22.27
N CYS A 32 -9.70 5.36 -21.36
CA CYS A 32 -10.98 4.68 -21.37
C CYS A 32 -12.16 5.60 -20.98
N ALA A 33 -13.39 5.12 -21.23
CA ALA A 33 -14.60 5.90 -21.07
C ALA A 33 -14.77 6.50 -19.68
N GLY A 34 -15.18 7.77 -19.60
CA GLY A 34 -15.45 8.47 -18.34
C GLY A 34 -14.22 8.87 -17.54
N ALA A 35 -13.02 8.61 -18.04
CA ALA A 35 -11.79 9.05 -17.39
C ALA A 35 -11.63 10.57 -17.45
N ASN A 36 -10.92 11.12 -16.45
CA ASN A 36 -10.63 12.54 -16.34
C ASN A 36 -9.11 12.75 -16.27
N VAL A 37 -8.53 13.34 -17.30
CA VAL A 37 -7.12 13.72 -17.36
C VAL A 37 -6.99 15.18 -16.93
N GLY A 38 -6.39 15.39 -15.75
CA GLY A 38 -6.37 16.68 -15.04
C GLY A 38 -5.62 17.80 -15.78
N LEU A 39 -5.80 19.03 -15.31
CA LEU A 39 -5.20 20.23 -15.86
C LEU A 39 -3.66 20.12 -15.86
N GLY A 40 -3.00 20.29 -17.01
CA GLY A 40 -1.55 20.27 -17.13
C GLY A 40 -0.88 18.93 -16.79
N SER A 41 -1.65 17.86 -16.66
CA SER A 41 -1.10 16.51 -16.41
C SER A 41 -0.49 15.90 -17.65
N VAL A 42 0.38 14.91 -17.48
CA VAL A 42 1.06 14.21 -18.57
C VAL A 42 0.84 12.70 -18.45
N VAL A 43 0.16 12.11 -19.42
CA VAL A 43 0.10 10.66 -19.59
C VAL A 43 1.21 10.28 -20.59
N LYS A 44 2.22 9.55 -20.14
CA LYS A 44 3.34 9.10 -20.97
C LYS A 44 2.89 8.06 -22.00
N SER A 45 3.77 7.80 -22.98
CA SER A 45 3.51 6.80 -24.04
C SER A 45 3.20 5.41 -23.46
N ASP A 46 2.44 4.64 -24.24
CA ASP A 46 2.09 3.24 -23.94
C ASP A 46 1.35 3.04 -22.60
N CYS A 47 0.67 4.08 -22.10
CA CYS A 47 -0.11 4.05 -20.87
C CYS A 47 -1.61 3.83 -21.16
N THR A 48 -2.28 3.16 -20.23
CA THR A 48 -3.74 3.06 -20.23
C THR A 48 -4.31 3.74 -18.98
N ILE A 49 -5.26 4.66 -19.20
CA ILE A 49 -6.10 5.21 -18.13
C ILE A 49 -7.44 4.51 -18.21
N GLU A 50 -7.72 3.67 -17.22
CA GLU A 50 -8.96 2.86 -17.22
C GLU A 50 -10.22 3.69 -17.00
N SER A 51 -11.38 3.07 -17.25
CA SER A 51 -12.68 3.75 -17.21
C SER A 51 -12.95 4.37 -15.84
N GLY A 52 -13.35 5.64 -15.87
CA GLY A 52 -13.71 6.40 -14.67
C GLY A 52 -12.53 6.81 -13.78
N CYS A 53 -11.27 6.50 -14.15
CA CYS A 53 -10.10 6.96 -13.44
C CYS A 53 -9.90 8.46 -13.55
N LYS A 54 -9.31 9.06 -12.52
CA LYS A 54 -8.92 10.46 -12.47
C LYS A 54 -7.40 10.58 -12.39
N VAL A 55 -6.85 11.36 -13.30
CA VAL A 55 -5.47 11.87 -13.24
C VAL A 55 -5.54 13.29 -12.72
N GLU A 56 -4.79 13.60 -11.69
CA GLU A 56 -4.89 14.91 -11.05
C GLU A 56 -4.14 16.01 -11.84
N ALA A 57 -4.40 17.25 -11.48
CA ALA A 57 -3.73 18.38 -12.13
C ALA A 57 -2.20 18.31 -11.90
N GLY A 58 -1.45 18.43 -12.99
CA GLY A 58 0.02 18.39 -12.98
C GLY A 58 0.64 17.00 -12.76
N GLU A 59 -0.17 15.96 -12.58
CA GLU A 59 0.31 14.59 -12.37
C GLU A 59 0.96 14.02 -13.64
N VAL A 60 2.01 13.22 -13.46
CA VAL A 60 2.69 12.50 -14.56
C VAL A 60 2.48 11.01 -14.39
N ILE A 61 1.81 10.38 -15.37
CA ILE A 61 1.53 8.94 -15.41
C ILE A 61 2.57 8.24 -16.27
N PHE A 62 3.29 7.30 -15.70
CA PHE A 62 4.34 6.49 -16.35
C PHE A 62 3.90 5.05 -16.65
N SER A 63 2.73 4.64 -16.18
CA SER A 63 2.22 3.27 -16.33
C SER A 63 0.69 3.28 -16.35
N THR A 64 0.10 2.14 -16.71
CA THR A 64 -1.37 1.98 -16.69
C THR A 64 -1.95 2.35 -15.33
N ARG A 65 -2.97 3.22 -15.35
CA ARG A 65 -3.77 3.58 -14.18
C ARG A 65 -5.16 2.99 -14.32
N ARG A 66 -5.56 2.16 -13.38
CA ARG A 66 -6.89 1.57 -13.31
C ARG A 66 -7.62 2.01 -12.05
N LYS A 67 -8.95 1.99 -12.11
CA LYS A 67 -9.77 2.18 -10.92
C LYS A 67 -9.68 0.94 -10.05
N ILE A 68 -9.33 1.13 -8.80
CA ILE A 68 -9.27 0.04 -7.81
C ILE A 68 -10.55 0.10 -6.98
N GLU A 69 -11.28 -0.99 -6.92
CA GLU A 69 -12.51 -1.08 -6.13
C GLU A 69 -12.18 -0.96 -4.62
N GLY A 70 -13.04 -0.24 -3.87
CA GLY A 70 -12.87 -0.01 -2.44
C GLY A 70 -11.89 1.11 -2.09
N VAL A 71 -11.28 1.76 -3.09
CA VAL A 71 -10.48 2.97 -2.88
C VAL A 71 -11.40 4.18 -2.98
N ASP A 72 -11.61 4.83 -1.85
CA ASP A 72 -12.50 5.97 -1.70
C ASP A 72 -11.77 7.32 -1.59
N SER A 73 -10.45 7.30 -1.44
CA SER A 73 -9.61 8.49 -1.36
C SER A 73 -8.40 8.40 -2.26
N ARG A 74 -7.94 9.56 -2.75
CA ARG A 74 -6.71 9.68 -3.51
C ARG A 74 -5.49 9.21 -2.72
N SER A 75 -5.41 9.57 -1.45
CA SER A 75 -4.33 9.20 -0.53
C SER A 75 -4.13 7.68 -0.47
N LEU A 76 -5.22 6.92 -0.35
CA LEU A 76 -5.19 5.46 -0.36
C LEU A 76 -4.78 4.91 -1.75
N GLU A 77 -5.28 5.50 -2.83
CA GLU A 77 -4.92 5.11 -4.19
C GLU A 77 -3.41 5.31 -4.44
N ASP A 78 -2.88 6.49 -4.08
CA ASP A 78 -1.47 6.82 -4.23
C ASP A 78 -0.59 5.87 -3.41
N ALA A 79 -1.00 5.48 -2.19
CA ALA A 79 -0.33 4.48 -1.38
C ALA A 79 -0.29 3.11 -2.07
N VAL A 80 -1.42 2.63 -2.62
CA VAL A 80 -1.47 1.37 -3.38
C VAL A 80 -0.49 1.39 -4.56
N TYR A 81 -0.39 2.51 -5.27
CA TYR A 81 0.55 2.66 -6.38
C TYR A 81 2.00 2.78 -5.93
N ALA A 82 2.28 3.49 -4.82
CA ALA A 82 3.62 3.66 -4.28
C ALA A 82 4.27 2.33 -3.86
N PHE A 83 3.47 1.42 -3.30
CA PHE A 83 3.93 0.06 -2.96
C PHE A 83 3.91 -0.93 -4.14
N GLY A 84 3.52 -0.51 -5.32
CA GLY A 84 3.64 -1.32 -6.52
C GLY A 84 2.43 -2.18 -6.87
N PHE A 85 1.33 -2.03 -6.17
CA PHE A 85 0.16 -2.91 -6.33
C PHE A 85 -0.82 -2.44 -7.41
N GLY A 86 -0.79 -1.16 -7.78
CA GLY A 86 -1.83 -0.53 -8.61
C GLY A 86 -2.16 -1.22 -9.93
N GLN A 87 -1.21 -1.95 -10.52
CA GLN A 87 -1.45 -2.71 -11.76
C GLN A 87 -2.07 -4.08 -11.54
N GLN A 88 -1.94 -4.64 -10.33
CA GLN A 88 -2.33 -6.01 -10.01
C GLN A 88 -3.41 -6.09 -8.93
N CYS A 89 -3.58 -5.05 -8.12
CA CYS A 89 -4.57 -5.03 -7.05
C CYS A 89 -5.99 -5.18 -7.58
N SER A 90 -6.76 -6.14 -7.09
CA SER A 90 -8.16 -6.32 -7.47
C SER A 90 -9.05 -5.29 -6.80
N TYR A 91 -8.93 -5.18 -5.49
CA TYR A 91 -9.64 -4.20 -4.67
C TYR A 91 -8.96 -4.03 -3.30
N VAL A 92 -9.42 -3.02 -2.56
CA VAL A 92 -8.95 -2.71 -1.19
C VAL A 92 -10.16 -2.66 -0.27
N LYS A 93 -10.04 -3.18 0.95
CA LYS A 93 -11.10 -3.11 1.98
C LYS A 93 -10.53 -2.62 3.31
N PRO A 94 -11.30 -1.82 4.08
CA PRO A 94 -10.98 -1.58 5.49
C PRO A 94 -10.76 -2.89 6.22
N PHE A 95 -9.76 -2.94 7.08
CA PHE A 95 -9.34 -4.17 7.76
C PHE A 95 -9.08 -3.94 9.25
N GLY A 96 -9.71 -4.77 10.09
CA GLY A 96 -9.58 -4.68 11.54
C GLY A 96 -10.42 -3.57 12.15
N GLU A 97 -10.44 -3.54 13.48
CA GLU A 97 -11.18 -2.57 14.30
C GLU A 97 -10.21 -1.70 15.13
N GLY A 98 -8.97 -1.53 14.66
CA GLY A 98 -7.95 -0.73 15.32
C GLY A 98 -8.33 0.76 15.32
N HIS A 99 -8.14 1.42 16.48
CA HIS A 99 -8.51 2.83 16.67
C HIS A 99 -7.35 3.82 16.47
N ILE A 100 -6.13 3.31 16.25
CA ILE A 100 -4.94 4.16 16.15
C ILE A 100 -4.62 4.49 14.69
N ASN A 101 -4.47 3.46 13.88
CA ASN A 101 -4.12 3.59 12.46
C ASN A 101 -5.30 3.20 11.58
N GLU A 102 -5.47 3.90 10.47
CA GLU A 102 -6.38 3.42 9.42
C GLU A 102 -5.71 2.25 8.70
N THR A 103 -6.42 1.14 8.61
CA THR A 103 -5.85 -0.11 8.10
C THR A 103 -6.72 -0.69 6.99
N TYR A 104 -6.08 -1.17 5.92
CA TYR A 104 -6.73 -1.71 4.74
C TYR A 104 -6.06 -3.01 4.30
N ALA A 105 -6.85 -4.01 3.95
CA ALA A 105 -6.36 -5.22 3.27
C ALA A 105 -6.36 -5.01 1.75
N VAL A 106 -5.26 -5.36 1.10
CA VAL A 106 -5.06 -5.29 -0.35
C VAL A 106 -5.26 -6.68 -0.92
N TYR A 107 -6.27 -6.82 -1.78
CA TYR A 107 -6.62 -8.09 -2.43
C TYR A 107 -6.01 -8.17 -3.82
N MET A 108 -5.34 -9.28 -4.07
CA MET A 108 -4.67 -9.57 -5.33
C MET A 108 -5.29 -10.80 -6.00
N PRO A 109 -5.26 -10.89 -7.35
CA PRO A 109 -5.73 -12.06 -8.06
C PRO A 109 -4.95 -13.31 -7.66
N GLY A 110 -5.63 -14.32 -7.17
CA GLY A 110 -5.04 -15.62 -6.88
C GLY A 110 -4.94 -16.50 -8.12
N ALA A 111 -4.07 -17.51 -8.07
CA ALA A 111 -3.87 -18.48 -9.16
C ALA A 111 -5.13 -19.33 -9.43
N ASP A 112 -6.00 -19.48 -8.44
CA ASP A 112 -7.28 -20.20 -8.53
C ASP A 112 -8.43 -19.31 -9.05
N GLY A 113 -8.13 -18.08 -9.46
CA GLY A 113 -9.11 -17.10 -9.94
C GLY A 113 -9.91 -16.41 -8.84
N LYS A 114 -9.55 -16.60 -7.57
CA LYS A 114 -10.12 -15.89 -6.42
C LYS A 114 -9.18 -14.82 -5.93
N ASP A 115 -9.74 -13.68 -5.55
CA ASP A 115 -8.96 -12.62 -4.95
C ASP A 115 -8.65 -12.96 -3.49
N THR A 116 -7.39 -12.85 -3.11
CA THR A 116 -6.91 -13.12 -1.75
C THR A 116 -6.21 -11.90 -1.17
N PRO A 117 -6.35 -11.62 0.14
CA PRO A 117 -5.59 -10.56 0.78
C PRO A 117 -4.12 -10.99 0.87
N LEU A 118 -3.22 -10.21 0.27
CA LEU A 118 -1.79 -10.47 0.33
C LEU A 118 -1.02 -9.42 1.12
N TYR A 119 -1.58 -8.21 1.25
CA TYR A 119 -0.91 -7.11 1.92
C TYR A 119 -1.86 -6.34 2.83
N VAL A 120 -1.28 -5.65 3.80
CA VAL A 120 -1.97 -4.71 4.69
C VAL A 120 -1.32 -3.34 4.54
N LEU A 121 -2.11 -2.35 4.13
CA LEU A 121 -1.73 -0.94 4.13
C LEU A 121 -2.22 -0.27 5.39
N GLN A 122 -1.36 0.56 6.00
CA GLN A 122 -1.73 1.34 7.17
C GLN A 122 -1.31 2.79 7.01
N ARG A 123 -2.25 3.71 7.22
CA ARG A 123 -1.93 5.12 7.42
C ARG A 123 -1.50 5.31 8.87
N ILE A 124 -0.26 5.74 9.07
CA ILE A 124 0.32 5.92 10.39
C ILE A 124 -0.27 7.20 11.03
N ASN A 125 -0.83 7.07 12.22
CA ASN A 125 -1.36 8.21 12.95
C ASN A 125 -0.23 9.06 13.54
N ILE A 126 0.08 10.18 12.90
CA ILE A 126 1.14 11.12 13.30
C ILE A 126 0.87 11.84 14.63
N ASN A 127 -0.36 11.82 15.13
CA ASN A 127 -0.67 12.35 16.46
C ASN A 127 -0.15 11.43 17.57
N VAL A 128 -0.05 10.13 17.28
CA VAL A 128 0.50 9.11 18.18
C VAL A 128 1.97 8.87 17.87
N PHE A 129 2.31 8.67 16.60
CA PHE A 129 3.67 8.38 16.12
C PHE A 129 4.25 9.61 15.42
N LYS A 130 4.81 10.54 16.19
CA LYS A 130 5.20 11.87 15.72
C LYS A 130 6.40 11.90 14.76
N ASN A 131 7.20 10.85 14.75
CA ASN A 131 8.38 10.74 13.88
C ASN A 131 8.32 9.42 13.08
N PRO A 132 7.70 9.42 11.89
CA PRO A 132 7.58 8.22 11.07
C PRO A 132 8.92 7.58 10.70
N ASP A 133 9.96 8.39 10.44
CA ASP A 133 11.30 7.87 10.09
C ASP A 133 11.87 7.01 11.21
N GLN A 134 11.83 7.49 12.44
CA GLN A 134 12.32 6.75 13.62
C GLN A 134 11.48 5.50 13.87
N VAL A 135 10.16 5.63 13.78
CA VAL A 135 9.24 4.50 13.95
C VAL A 135 9.54 3.41 12.92
N MET A 136 9.70 3.78 11.65
CA MET A 136 9.96 2.80 10.60
C MET A 136 11.38 2.24 10.68
N ALA A 137 12.38 3.03 11.07
CA ALA A 137 13.73 2.53 11.34
C ALA A 137 13.73 1.46 12.45
N ASN A 138 13.05 1.72 13.58
CA ASN A 138 12.90 0.75 14.66
C ASN A 138 12.16 -0.51 14.19
N ILE A 139 11.07 -0.37 13.44
CA ILE A 139 10.29 -1.50 12.91
C ILE A 139 11.14 -2.37 12.00
N PHE A 140 11.83 -1.79 11.01
CA PHE A 140 12.67 -2.57 10.11
C PHE A 140 13.85 -3.21 10.85
N GLY A 141 14.54 -2.49 11.72
CA GLY A 141 15.64 -3.04 12.51
C GLY A 141 15.22 -4.24 13.35
N VAL A 142 14.15 -4.09 14.14
CA VAL A 142 13.64 -5.17 15.00
C VAL A 142 13.12 -6.34 14.18
N THR A 143 12.32 -6.09 13.14
CA THR A 143 11.75 -7.20 12.35
C THR A 143 12.81 -7.96 11.54
N GLU A 144 13.81 -7.29 10.99
CA GLU A 144 14.93 -7.95 10.30
C GLU A 144 15.77 -8.79 11.27
N TYR A 145 16.03 -8.28 12.47
CA TYR A 145 16.72 -9.03 13.50
C TYR A 145 15.95 -10.30 13.90
N LEU A 146 14.67 -10.18 14.20
CA LEU A 146 13.81 -11.32 14.52
C LEU A 146 13.79 -12.35 13.39
N ARG A 147 13.66 -11.89 12.14
CA ARG A 147 13.68 -12.78 10.96
C ARG A 147 15.01 -13.52 10.80
N SER A 148 16.14 -12.92 11.20
CA SER A 148 17.43 -13.64 11.21
C SER A 148 17.46 -14.74 12.25
N MET A 149 16.99 -14.46 13.46
CA MET A 149 16.90 -15.42 14.56
C MET A 149 15.98 -16.61 14.20
N ILE A 150 14.77 -16.30 13.72
CA ILE A 150 13.78 -17.32 13.29
C ILE A 150 14.37 -18.23 12.20
N ARG A 151 15.10 -17.65 11.23
CA ARG A 151 15.75 -18.42 10.16
C ARG A 151 16.83 -19.36 10.70
N GLU A 152 17.63 -18.91 11.66
CA GLU A 152 18.68 -19.71 12.31
C GLU A 152 18.06 -20.87 13.13
N GLU A 153 16.92 -20.63 13.76
CA GLU A 153 16.17 -21.62 14.54
C GLU A 153 15.34 -22.57 13.65
N GLY A 154 15.23 -22.31 12.34
CA GLY A 154 14.44 -23.09 11.40
C GLY A 154 12.93 -22.89 11.54
N GLY A 155 12.51 -21.74 12.08
CA GLY A 155 11.11 -21.33 12.27
C GLY A 155 10.43 -20.82 11.01
N ASP A 156 9.15 -20.46 11.13
CA ASP A 156 8.30 -19.98 10.04
C ASP A 156 8.34 -18.45 9.94
N LEU A 157 9.10 -17.95 8.98
CA LEU A 157 9.30 -16.52 8.73
C LEU A 157 8.00 -15.75 8.40
N ASP A 158 7.00 -16.42 7.86
CA ASP A 158 5.76 -15.78 7.43
C ASP A 158 4.72 -15.71 8.56
N ARG A 159 4.96 -16.47 9.64
CA ARG A 159 4.04 -16.52 10.78
C ARG A 159 4.62 -15.97 12.09
N GLU A 160 5.92 -16.03 12.28
CA GLU A 160 6.56 -15.71 13.56
C GLU A 160 7.06 -14.26 13.63
N ALA A 161 7.26 -13.58 12.47
CA ALA A 161 7.61 -12.17 12.43
C ALA A 161 6.85 -11.42 11.34
N LEU A 162 6.48 -10.17 11.63
CA LEU A 162 5.90 -9.30 10.62
C LEU A 162 6.92 -9.01 9.51
N SER A 163 6.45 -8.96 8.28
CA SER A 163 7.27 -8.64 7.10
C SER A 163 6.79 -7.33 6.48
N TYR A 164 7.56 -6.26 6.69
CA TYR A 164 7.27 -4.96 6.09
C TYR A 164 7.87 -4.84 4.69
N ILE A 165 7.18 -4.08 3.85
CA ILE A 165 7.51 -3.92 2.43
C ILE A 165 7.94 -2.48 2.20
N LYS A 166 9.01 -2.30 1.43
CA LYS A 166 9.45 -1.00 0.95
C LYS A 166 8.62 -0.56 -0.26
N THR A 167 8.54 0.73 -0.48
CA THR A 167 7.95 1.31 -1.69
C THR A 167 8.75 0.90 -2.94
N LYS A 168 8.22 1.15 -4.13
CA LYS A 168 8.94 0.98 -5.41
C LYS A 168 10.24 1.78 -5.48
N SER A 169 10.31 2.94 -4.80
CA SER A 169 11.52 3.77 -4.70
C SER A 169 12.51 3.28 -3.66
N GLY A 170 12.16 2.24 -2.88
CA GLY A 170 13.02 1.68 -1.84
C GLY A 170 12.86 2.30 -0.46
N GLU A 171 11.92 3.25 -0.29
CA GLU A 171 11.64 3.92 0.97
C GLU A 171 10.88 3.00 1.93
N SER A 172 11.04 3.21 3.24
CA SER A 172 10.41 2.41 4.29
C SER A 172 8.91 2.70 4.47
N TYR A 173 8.44 3.84 4.03
CA TYR A 173 7.05 4.27 3.99
C TYR A 173 6.82 5.22 2.82
N PHE A 174 5.57 5.49 2.49
CA PHE A 174 5.15 6.48 1.50
C PHE A 174 4.49 7.65 2.22
N GLU A 175 4.83 8.87 1.82
CA GLU A 175 4.14 10.09 2.28
C GLU A 175 3.23 10.60 1.15
N ASP A 176 1.95 10.75 1.45
CA ASP A 176 0.98 11.26 0.49
C ASP A 176 1.04 12.79 0.34
N ALA A 177 0.23 13.35 -0.56
CA ALA A 177 0.20 14.78 -0.83
C ALA A 177 -0.20 15.66 0.38
N ASP A 178 -0.85 15.08 1.37
CA ASP A 178 -1.26 15.73 2.61
C ASP A 178 -0.24 15.51 3.75
N GLY A 179 0.92 14.93 3.44
CA GLY A 179 1.98 14.64 4.41
C GLY A 179 1.63 13.49 5.36
N GLN A 180 0.71 12.61 4.97
CA GLN A 180 0.35 11.45 5.79
C GLN A 180 1.20 10.24 5.42
N PRO A 181 1.89 9.62 6.40
CA PRO A 181 2.73 8.46 6.14
C PRO A 181 1.93 7.16 6.06
N TRP A 182 2.25 6.37 5.04
CA TRP A 182 1.67 5.06 4.78
C TRP A 182 2.75 3.97 4.82
N ARG A 183 2.49 2.89 5.53
CA ARG A 183 3.35 1.70 5.54
C ARG A 183 2.61 0.48 5.02
N CYS A 184 3.37 -0.51 4.58
CA CYS A 184 2.83 -1.75 4.08
C CYS A 184 3.52 -2.96 4.69
N LEU A 185 2.74 -4.02 4.93
CA LEU A 185 3.26 -5.30 5.38
C LEU A 185 2.52 -6.45 4.69
N HIS A 186 3.14 -7.64 4.68
CA HIS A 186 2.49 -8.84 4.21
C HIS A 186 1.29 -9.20 5.10
N TYR A 187 0.22 -9.65 4.47
CA TYR A 187 -0.92 -10.22 5.18
C TYR A 187 -0.54 -11.58 5.75
N VAL A 188 -0.90 -11.84 7.01
CA VAL A 188 -0.69 -13.16 7.63
C VAL A 188 -1.95 -14.00 7.39
N PRO A 189 -1.91 -15.01 6.51
CA PRO A 189 -3.07 -15.83 6.20
C PRO A 189 -3.49 -16.68 7.41
N ASP A 190 -4.75 -17.07 7.43
CA ASP A 190 -5.35 -17.93 8.47
C ASP A 190 -5.13 -17.42 9.91
N SER A 191 -5.02 -16.09 10.06
CA SER A 191 -4.94 -15.44 11.35
C SER A 191 -6.34 -15.03 11.84
N VAL A 192 -6.54 -15.10 13.15
CA VAL A 192 -7.80 -14.70 13.81
C VAL A 192 -7.49 -13.63 14.84
N CYS A 193 -8.20 -12.50 14.76
CA CYS A 193 -8.13 -11.45 15.77
C CYS A 193 -9.29 -11.61 16.78
N TYR A 194 -8.95 -11.63 18.07
CA TYR A 194 -9.93 -11.61 19.15
C TYR A 194 -9.99 -10.21 19.75
N GLN A 195 -11.19 -9.64 19.82
CA GLN A 195 -11.39 -8.32 20.45
C GLN A 195 -11.38 -8.40 21.98
N MET A 196 -11.78 -9.55 22.52
CA MET A 196 -11.74 -9.86 23.95
C MET A 196 -11.25 -11.29 24.13
N VAL A 197 -10.61 -11.51 25.29
CA VAL A 197 -10.25 -12.86 25.72
C VAL A 197 -11.51 -13.59 26.18
N GLU A 198 -11.87 -14.64 25.47
CA GLU A 198 -13.06 -15.46 25.77
C GLU A 198 -12.71 -16.69 26.61
N ARG A 199 -11.48 -17.16 26.53
CA ARG A 199 -10.99 -18.38 27.19
C ARG A 199 -9.60 -18.17 27.78
N PRO A 200 -9.30 -18.76 28.97
CA PRO A 200 -7.99 -18.64 29.62
C PRO A 200 -6.82 -19.05 28.71
N GLU A 201 -7.02 -20.04 27.84
CA GLU A 201 -6.00 -20.53 26.89
C GLU A 201 -5.54 -19.45 25.92
N GLN A 202 -6.41 -18.56 25.47
CA GLN A 202 -6.06 -17.45 24.59
C GLN A 202 -5.10 -16.47 25.30
N PHE A 203 -5.39 -16.18 26.57
CA PHE A 203 -4.51 -15.33 27.39
C PHE A 203 -3.16 -16.00 27.63
N TYR A 204 -3.16 -17.30 27.97
CA TYR A 204 -1.94 -18.06 28.17
C TYR A 204 -1.08 -18.09 26.91
N GLN A 205 -1.65 -18.37 25.75
CA GLN A 205 -0.91 -18.38 24.47
C GLN A 205 -0.37 -16.99 24.11
N SER A 206 -1.14 -15.94 24.36
CA SER A 206 -0.66 -14.56 24.17
C SER A 206 0.54 -14.25 25.06
N ALA A 207 0.46 -14.60 26.35
CA ALA A 207 1.57 -14.39 27.29
C ALA A 207 2.82 -15.21 26.94
N LEU A 208 2.65 -16.44 26.48
CA LEU A 208 3.74 -17.30 26.03
C LEU A 208 4.42 -16.72 24.79
N SER A 209 3.66 -16.28 23.79
CA SER A 209 4.18 -15.66 22.57
C SER A 209 4.92 -14.35 22.88
N PHE A 210 4.37 -13.55 23.80
CA PHE A 210 5.02 -12.32 24.22
C PHE A 210 6.33 -12.59 24.99
N GLY A 211 6.34 -13.61 25.85
CA GLY A 211 7.56 -14.07 26.55
C GLY A 211 8.64 -14.57 25.58
N HIS A 212 8.25 -15.29 24.53
CA HIS A 212 9.15 -15.73 23.47
C HIS A 212 9.74 -14.53 22.70
N PHE A 213 8.90 -13.59 22.30
CA PHE A 213 9.32 -12.33 21.66
C PHE A 213 10.34 -11.56 22.52
N LEU A 214 10.10 -11.40 23.82
CA LEU A 214 11.04 -10.74 24.74
C LEU A 214 12.37 -11.49 24.84
N LYS A 215 12.33 -12.82 24.85
CA LYS A 215 13.55 -13.64 24.87
C LYS A 215 14.35 -13.46 23.59
N GLN A 216 13.71 -13.48 22.42
CA GLN A 216 14.36 -13.24 21.13
C GLN A 216 15.02 -11.86 21.04
N LEU A 217 14.41 -10.84 21.66
CA LEU A 217 14.96 -9.48 21.69
C LEU A 217 16.00 -9.24 22.82
N GLY A 218 16.29 -10.24 23.65
CA GLY A 218 17.20 -10.10 24.77
C GLY A 218 18.59 -9.59 24.40
N ASP A 219 19.08 -9.98 23.23
CA ASP A 219 20.40 -9.59 22.69
C ASP A 219 20.29 -8.49 21.59
N TYR A 220 19.11 -7.93 21.38
CA TYR A 220 18.95 -6.84 20.42
C TYR A 220 19.63 -5.55 20.97
N PRO A 221 20.45 -4.85 20.16
CA PRO A 221 21.15 -3.64 20.62
C PRO A 221 20.17 -2.50 20.86
N ALA A 222 19.72 -2.36 22.13
CA ALA A 222 18.70 -1.38 22.51
C ALA A 222 19.13 0.08 22.21
N GLU A 223 20.43 0.37 22.16
CA GLU A 223 21.00 1.65 21.77
C GLU A 223 20.76 2.01 20.29
N SER A 224 20.36 1.06 19.47
CA SER A 224 19.99 1.30 18.07
C SER A 224 18.56 1.82 17.90
N LEU A 225 17.75 1.80 18.96
CA LEU A 225 16.38 2.28 18.96
C LEU A 225 16.33 3.80 19.19
N TYR A 226 15.42 4.46 18.47
CA TYR A 226 15.13 5.89 18.59
C TYR A 226 14.08 6.17 19.68
#